data_5282b1ff99a665c26be059ecc4ced314
#
_entry.id   5282b1ff99a665c26be059ecc4ced314
#
_cell.length_a   1.000
_cell.length_b   1.000
_cell.length_c   1.000
_cell.angle_alpha   90.00
_cell.angle_beta   90.00
_cell.angle_gamma   90.00
#
_symmetry.space_group_name_H-M   'P 1'
#
loop_
_entity.id
_entity.type
_entity.pdbx_description
1 polymer ?
#
loop_
_entity_poly.entity_id
_entity_poly.type
_entity_poly.pdbx_seq_one_letter_code
_entity_poly.pdbx_strand_id
1 'polypeptide(L)'
;MDGIFNLAAKWRYMYGNRGSAPVVMRGIIGRGWGQGATHSQSLQSLFGHFPGLYVATPDSPADAKGLLISALRADTPVILLENRGLYGLEGEVPEEPVAVPFGKGRIARAGDDITIVAASLMVHEAEQAAEVLAGHGVSAEVVDVRSIRPLDDAMICESVAKTGHLVVADTSWARYGFSAEVAAVVAENVPQALRAPVRRVTPPDCPAPVSWPLENAFNPGAETITRACLETLRSAQGSVPEIEDVEDVMAGFIGPY
;
A
#
# COMPACT_ATOMS: atom_id res chain seq x y z
N MET A 1 7.71 20.32 9.74
CA MET A 1 8.47 19.39 8.86
C MET A 1 9.96 19.43 9.10
N ASP A 2 10.56 20.61 9.38
CA ASP A 2 12.01 20.73 9.62
C ASP A 2 12.52 19.82 10.74
N GLY A 3 11.87 19.81 11.90
CA GLY A 3 12.22 18.93 13.02
C GLY A 3 12.20 17.43 12.70
N ILE A 4 11.36 17.00 11.73
CA ILE A 4 11.31 15.60 11.29
C ILE A 4 12.46 15.31 10.33
N PHE A 5 12.55 16.07 9.26
CA PHE A 5 13.44 15.76 8.14
C PHE A 5 14.90 16.19 8.38
N ASN A 6 15.13 17.34 9.01
CA ASN A 6 16.46 17.87 9.23
C ASN A 6 17.05 17.54 10.61
N LEU A 7 16.22 17.32 11.61
CA LEU A 7 16.69 16.93 12.93
C LEU A 7 16.54 15.44 13.21
N ALA A 8 15.32 14.95 13.40
CA ALA A 8 15.11 13.58 13.86
C ALA A 8 15.70 12.53 12.88
N ALA A 9 15.42 12.63 11.59
CA ALA A 9 15.91 11.69 10.59
C ALA A 9 17.44 11.65 10.46
N LYS A 10 18.09 12.79 10.65
CA LYS A 10 19.55 12.94 10.45
C LYS A 10 20.34 12.90 11.74
N TRP A 11 19.70 12.88 12.90
CA TRP A 11 20.34 12.98 14.20
C TRP A 11 21.48 11.98 14.36
N ARG A 12 21.19 10.70 14.17
CA ARG A 12 22.17 9.63 14.29
C ARG A 12 23.41 9.84 13.41
N TYR A 13 23.20 10.25 12.17
CA TYR A 13 24.27 10.51 11.22
C TYR A 13 25.13 11.72 11.62
N MET A 14 24.48 12.85 11.94
CA MET A 14 25.17 14.10 12.29
C MET A 14 26.04 13.96 13.55
N TYR A 15 25.61 13.12 14.50
CA TYR A 15 26.33 12.94 15.77
C TYR A 15 27.14 11.64 15.82
N GLY A 16 27.50 11.08 14.67
CA GLY A 16 28.42 9.93 14.59
C GLY A 16 27.92 8.70 15.32
N ASN A 17 26.61 8.43 15.28
CA ASN A 17 25.96 7.31 15.95
C ASN A 17 26.06 7.30 17.49
N ARG A 18 26.38 8.46 18.11
CA ARG A 18 26.49 8.60 19.58
C ARG A 18 25.14 8.78 20.29
N GLY A 19 24.07 8.86 19.54
CA GLY A 19 22.72 9.02 20.04
C GLY A 19 21.69 8.80 18.93
N SER A 20 20.45 8.60 19.32
CA SER A 20 19.31 8.43 18.41
C SER A 20 18.22 9.43 18.77
N ALA A 21 17.24 9.57 17.89
CA ALA A 21 16.01 10.32 18.13
C ALA A 21 14.81 9.33 18.14
N PRO A 22 14.61 8.57 19.22
CA PRO A 22 13.58 7.53 19.28
C PRO A 22 12.19 8.15 19.48
N VAL A 23 11.66 8.78 18.45
CA VAL A 23 10.35 9.41 18.46
C VAL A 23 9.38 8.67 17.55
N VAL A 24 8.16 8.49 18.02
CA VAL A 24 7.07 7.91 17.22
C VAL A 24 6.09 9.03 16.87
N MET A 25 5.87 9.25 15.60
CA MET A 25 4.91 10.20 15.08
C MET A 25 3.79 9.44 14.40
N ARG A 26 2.57 9.58 14.92
CA ARG A 26 1.37 9.03 14.30
C ARG A 26 0.68 10.09 13.50
N GLY A 27 0.23 9.73 12.30
CA GLY A 27 -0.51 10.60 11.41
C GLY A 27 -1.65 9.86 10.73
N ILE A 28 -2.69 10.61 10.41
CA ILE A 28 -3.85 10.09 9.67
C ILE A 28 -3.65 10.38 8.20
N ILE A 29 -3.94 9.39 7.35
CA ILE A 29 -3.93 9.50 5.90
C ILE A 29 -5.27 9.05 5.30
N GLY A 30 -5.44 9.27 4.00
CA GLY A 30 -6.58 8.81 3.24
C GLY A 30 -7.76 9.77 3.25
N ARG A 31 -8.80 9.37 2.51
CA ARG A 31 -9.99 10.20 2.34
C ARG A 31 -10.74 10.40 3.64
N GLY A 32 -11.37 11.55 3.77
CA GLY A 32 -12.15 11.90 4.93
C GLY A 32 -13.45 12.62 4.57
N TRP A 33 -14.49 11.92 4.22
CA TRP A 33 -15.89 12.40 4.12
C TRP A 33 -16.05 13.87 3.68
N GLY A 34 -15.60 14.19 2.47
CA GLY A 34 -15.68 15.54 1.93
C GLY A 34 -14.72 16.55 2.56
N GLN A 35 -13.69 16.10 3.25
CA GLN A 35 -12.66 16.99 3.81
C GLN A 35 -11.70 17.57 2.74
N GLY A 36 -11.77 17.08 1.51
CA GLY A 36 -11.15 17.66 0.33
C GLY A 36 -9.63 17.70 0.36
N ALA A 37 -9.07 18.65 -0.37
CA ALA A 37 -7.67 18.67 -0.77
C ALA A 37 -6.66 18.66 0.38
N THR A 38 -6.95 19.25 1.52
CA THR A 38 -5.99 19.42 2.62
C THR A 38 -6.02 18.29 3.64
N HIS A 39 -7.14 17.55 3.75
CA HIS A 39 -7.33 16.54 4.79
C HIS A 39 -7.59 15.13 4.27
N SER A 40 -7.45 14.90 2.96
CA SER A 40 -7.65 13.60 2.32
C SER A 40 -6.41 13.12 1.56
N GLN A 41 -5.22 13.53 2.01
CA GLN A 41 -3.96 13.16 1.38
C GLN A 41 -3.39 11.87 1.96
N SER A 42 -2.66 11.13 1.13
CA SER A 42 -1.86 9.98 1.52
C SER A 42 -0.39 10.30 1.27
N LEU A 43 0.34 10.66 2.33
CA LEU A 43 1.68 11.25 2.25
C LEU A 43 2.81 10.29 2.63
N GLN A 44 2.57 8.98 2.61
CA GLN A 44 3.55 7.95 3.00
C GLN A 44 4.86 8.08 2.22
N SER A 45 4.79 8.38 0.93
CA SER A 45 5.96 8.52 0.06
C SER A 45 6.81 9.73 0.41
N LEU A 46 6.20 10.83 0.85
CA LEU A 46 6.94 12.00 1.32
C LEU A 46 7.87 11.65 2.48
N PHE A 47 7.37 10.91 3.47
CA PHE A 47 8.18 10.46 4.60
C PHE A 47 9.15 9.36 4.21
N GLY A 48 8.74 8.44 3.33
CA GLY A 48 9.60 7.36 2.82
C GLY A 48 10.81 7.85 2.04
N HIS A 49 10.76 9.06 1.47
CA HIS A 49 11.88 9.64 0.74
C HIS A 49 13.09 9.95 1.63
N PHE A 50 12.90 10.25 2.92
CA PHE A 50 13.99 10.71 3.79
C PHE A 50 14.73 9.56 4.46
N PRO A 51 16.06 9.38 4.21
CA PRO A 51 16.90 8.45 4.97
C PRO A 51 16.88 8.76 6.47
N GLY A 52 16.86 7.69 7.27
CA GLY A 52 16.87 7.79 8.73
C GLY A 52 15.49 7.80 9.37
N LEU A 53 14.40 7.72 8.59
CA LEU A 53 13.05 7.47 9.07
C LEU A 53 12.62 6.03 8.80
N TYR A 54 11.85 5.44 9.71
CA TYR A 54 10.99 4.31 9.39
C TYR A 54 9.58 4.80 9.13
N VAL A 55 8.91 4.22 8.14
CA VAL A 55 7.55 4.59 7.74
C VAL A 55 6.72 3.33 7.60
N ALA A 56 5.63 3.21 8.36
CA ALA A 56 4.75 2.05 8.32
C ALA A 56 3.29 2.48 8.22
N THR A 57 2.49 1.60 7.61
CA THR A 57 1.08 1.82 7.31
C THR A 57 0.31 0.54 7.60
N PRO A 58 -0.24 0.35 8.81
CA PRO A 58 -0.99 -0.85 9.16
C PRO A 58 -2.25 -1.00 8.30
N ASP A 59 -2.65 -2.24 8.05
CA ASP A 59 -3.88 -2.60 7.36
C ASP A 59 -4.94 -3.22 8.30
N SER A 60 -4.52 -3.81 9.40
CA SER A 60 -5.36 -4.58 10.33
C SER A 60 -5.17 -4.14 11.79
N PRO A 61 -6.13 -4.46 12.71
CA PRO A 61 -5.97 -4.22 14.14
C PRO A 61 -4.72 -4.87 14.74
N ALA A 62 -4.39 -6.09 14.31
CA ALA A 62 -3.19 -6.80 14.76
C ALA A 62 -1.90 -6.09 14.31
N ASP A 63 -1.84 -5.66 13.05
CA ASP A 63 -0.69 -4.92 12.53
C ASP A 63 -0.59 -3.52 13.15
N ALA A 64 -1.71 -2.84 13.39
CA ALA A 64 -1.71 -1.55 14.09
C ALA A 64 -1.07 -1.68 15.49
N LYS A 65 -1.43 -2.72 16.26
CA LYS A 65 -0.80 -3.03 17.54
C LYS A 65 0.66 -3.41 17.38
N GLY A 66 0.97 -4.35 16.47
CA GLY A 66 2.30 -4.91 16.32
C GLY A 66 3.33 -3.92 15.80
N LEU A 67 2.97 -3.10 14.82
CA LEU A 67 3.82 -2.03 14.29
C LEU A 67 4.02 -0.89 15.30
N LEU A 68 2.99 -0.55 16.09
CA LEU A 68 3.14 0.43 17.16
C LEU A 68 4.10 -0.06 18.25
N ILE A 69 4.03 -1.35 18.63
CA ILE A 69 4.98 -1.97 19.57
C ILE A 69 6.40 -1.89 19.01
N SER A 70 6.58 -2.21 17.72
CA SER A 70 7.87 -2.09 17.05
C SER A 70 8.37 -0.65 17.05
N ALA A 71 7.48 0.31 16.78
CA ALA A 71 7.81 1.73 16.77
C ALA A 71 8.30 2.22 18.14
N LEU A 72 7.61 1.82 19.21
CA LEU A 72 7.97 2.19 20.58
C LEU A 72 9.30 1.56 21.07
N ARG A 73 9.69 0.43 20.47
CA ARG A 73 10.96 -0.25 20.75
C ARG A 73 12.11 0.17 19.85
N ALA A 74 11.81 0.89 18.77
CA ALA A 74 12.83 1.35 17.84
C ALA A 74 13.69 2.46 18.43
N ASP A 75 14.97 2.45 18.12
CA ASP A 75 15.89 3.54 18.43
C ASP A 75 16.09 4.51 17.23
N THR A 76 15.17 4.49 16.29
CA THR A 76 15.11 5.27 15.06
C THR A 76 13.76 5.99 15.02
N PRO A 77 13.67 7.22 14.48
CA PRO A 77 12.39 7.89 14.33
C PRO A 77 11.43 7.08 13.45
N VAL A 78 10.21 6.89 13.92
CA VAL A 78 9.17 6.14 13.20
C VAL A 78 7.98 7.05 12.88
N ILE A 79 7.54 7.01 11.64
CA ILE A 79 6.28 7.60 11.17
C ILE A 79 5.29 6.45 10.98
N LEU A 80 4.24 6.43 11.80
CA LEU A 80 3.14 5.47 11.68
C LEU A 80 1.93 6.19 11.09
N LEU A 81 1.56 5.83 9.86
CA LEU A 81 0.48 6.45 9.12
C LEU A 81 -0.71 5.50 9.07
N GLU A 82 -1.83 5.97 9.61
CA GLU A 82 -3.05 5.18 9.75
C GLU A 82 -4.11 5.68 8.78
N ASN A 83 -4.63 4.79 7.94
CA ASN A 83 -5.71 5.16 7.03
C ASN A 83 -7.02 5.25 7.81
N ARG A 84 -7.70 6.38 7.67
CA ARG A 84 -8.95 6.67 8.36
C ARG A 84 -10.06 5.65 8.04
N GLY A 85 -10.09 5.15 6.80
CA GLY A 85 -11.06 4.13 6.37
C GLY A 85 -10.97 2.82 7.15
N LEU A 86 -9.86 2.57 7.86
CA LEU A 86 -9.64 1.35 8.63
C LEU A 86 -10.01 1.47 10.12
N TYR A 87 -10.40 2.64 10.61
CA TYR A 87 -10.67 2.83 12.04
C TYR A 87 -11.89 2.08 12.56
N GLY A 88 -12.83 1.74 11.68
CA GLY A 88 -13.98 0.91 12.04
C GLY A 88 -13.75 -0.59 11.86
N LEU A 89 -12.56 -1.00 11.39
CA LEU A 89 -12.27 -2.41 11.17
C LEU A 89 -12.06 -3.13 12.50
N GLU A 90 -12.79 -4.22 12.69
CA GLU A 90 -12.63 -5.14 13.81
C GLU A 90 -11.87 -6.39 13.36
N GLY A 91 -11.08 -6.98 14.26
CA GLY A 91 -10.34 -8.19 13.97
C GLY A 91 -9.66 -8.75 15.21
N GLU A 92 -9.18 -9.98 15.11
CA GLU A 92 -8.43 -10.62 16.18
C GLU A 92 -7.11 -9.92 16.42
N VAL A 93 -6.82 -9.65 17.69
CA VAL A 93 -5.56 -9.03 18.12
C VAL A 93 -4.96 -9.91 19.20
N PRO A 94 -3.71 -10.39 19.05
CA PRO A 94 -3.03 -11.16 20.09
C PRO A 94 -3.00 -10.39 21.41
N GLU A 95 -3.30 -11.04 22.53
CA GLU A 95 -3.18 -10.43 23.85
C GLU A 95 -1.72 -10.05 24.15
N GLU A 96 -0.81 -10.92 23.80
CA GLU A 96 0.63 -10.74 23.97
C GLU A 96 1.15 -9.54 23.15
N PRO A 97 2.18 -8.85 23.62
CA PRO A 97 2.79 -7.71 22.92
C PRO A 97 3.71 -8.16 21.77
N VAL A 98 3.14 -8.83 20.78
CA VAL A 98 3.86 -9.30 19.59
C VAL A 98 4.23 -8.11 18.71
N ALA A 99 5.52 -7.96 18.43
CA ALA A 99 6.02 -6.92 17.54
C ALA A 99 6.00 -7.39 16.08
N VAL A 100 5.57 -6.52 15.18
CA VAL A 100 5.67 -6.73 13.73
C VAL A 100 6.93 -6.02 13.24
N PRO A 101 7.91 -6.72 12.66
CA PRO A 101 9.17 -6.11 12.24
C PRO A 101 8.98 -5.19 11.03
N PHE A 102 9.68 -4.05 11.04
CA PHE A 102 9.77 -3.18 9.86
C PHE A 102 10.56 -3.87 8.74
N GLY A 103 10.20 -3.59 7.49
CA GLY A 103 10.83 -4.20 6.32
C GLY A 103 10.43 -5.66 6.11
N LYS A 104 9.36 -6.10 6.73
CA LYS A 104 8.76 -7.42 6.54
C LYS A 104 7.29 -7.30 6.19
N GLY A 105 7.00 -7.55 4.91
CA GLY A 105 5.65 -7.68 4.41
C GLY A 105 5.01 -9.02 4.78
N ARG A 106 3.83 -9.27 4.25
CA ARG A 106 3.15 -10.57 4.30
C ARG A 106 2.41 -10.84 2.99
N ILE A 107 2.22 -12.09 2.69
CA ILE A 107 1.26 -12.51 1.67
C ILE A 107 -0.13 -12.48 2.33
N ALA A 108 -0.93 -11.49 1.98
CA ALA A 108 -2.32 -11.37 2.46
C ALA A 108 -3.19 -12.43 1.81
N ARG A 109 -2.96 -12.69 0.52
CA ARG A 109 -3.61 -13.78 -0.24
C ARG A 109 -2.59 -14.41 -1.18
N ALA A 110 -2.51 -15.74 -1.18
CA ALA A 110 -1.65 -16.46 -2.13
C ALA A 110 -2.32 -16.52 -3.52
N GLY A 111 -1.50 -16.47 -4.57
CA GLY A 111 -1.94 -16.56 -5.96
C GLY A 111 -0.77 -16.79 -6.91
N ASP A 112 -1.05 -17.20 -8.15
CA ASP A 112 -0.03 -17.66 -9.09
C ASP A 112 -0.03 -16.92 -10.44
N ASP A 113 -1.07 -16.13 -10.76
CA ASP A 113 -1.21 -15.51 -12.10
C ASP A 113 -0.75 -14.06 -12.15
N ILE A 114 -0.97 -13.29 -11.08
CA ILE A 114 -0.66 -11.87 -11.00
C ILE A 114 -0.37 -11.44 -9.55
N THR A 115 0.62 -10.59 -9.36
CA THR A 115 0.93 -9.97 -8.07
C THR A 115 0.27 -8.61 -7.97
N ILE A 116 -0.44 -8.36 -6.85
CA ILE A 116 -0.94 -7.04 -6.45
C ILE A 116 -0.17 -6.61 -5.21
N VAL A 117 0.67 -5.58 -5.34
CA VAL A 117 1.39 -4.99 -4.20
C VAL A 117 0.58 -3.82 -3.66
N ALA A 118 0.31 -3.84 -2.37
CA ALA A 118 -0.53 -2.85 -1.70
C ALA A 118 -0.03 -2.51 -0.29
N ALA A 119 -0.56 -1.43 0.28
CA ALA A 119 -0.30 -0.99 1.64
C ALA A 119 -1.59 -0.43 2.27
N SER A 120 -1.78 -0.66 3.57
CA SER A 120 -2.89 -0.12 4.35
C SER A 120 -4.27 -0.44 3.72
N LEU A 121 -5.16 0.53 3.54
CA LEU A 121 -6.50 0.34 2.95
C LEU A 121 -6.48 -0.43 1.62
N MET A 122 -5.47 -0.19 0.79
CA MET A 122 -5.40 -0.83 -0.52
C MET A 122 -5.16 -2.34 -0.45
N VAL A 123 -4.76 -2.89 0.70
CA VAL A 123 -4.68 -4.34 0.91
C VAL A 123 -6.08 -4.95 0.89
N HIS A 124 -7.05 -4.35 1.59
CA HIS A 124 -8.44 -4.79 1.59
C HIS A 124 -9.10 -4.67 0.21
N GLU A 125 -8.84 -3.56 -0.49
CA GLU A 125 -9.32 -3.38 -1.86
C GLU A 125 -8.69 -4.40 -2.82
N ALA A 126 -7.44 -4.76 -2.61
CA ALA A 126 -6.75 -5.78 -3.40
C ALA A 126 -7.27 -7.20 -3.10
N GLU A 127 -7.59 -7.52 -1.84
CA GLU A 127 -8.20 -8.80 -1.48
C GLU A 127 -9.60 -8.95 -2.09
N GLN A 128 -10.41 -7.89 -2.09
CA GLN A 128 -11.72 -7.88 -2.77
C GLN A 128 -11.56 -8.04 -4.29
N ALA A 129 -10.63 -7.32 -4.90
CA ALA A 129 -10.31 -7.49 -6.32
C ALA A 129 -9.88 -8.92 -6.64
N ALA A 130 -9.06 -9.53 -5.77
CA ALA A 130 -8.61 -10.90 -5.93
C ALA A 130 -9.75 -11.92 -5.78
N GLU A 131 -10.77 -11.63 -4.98
CA GLU A 131 -11.99 -12.44 -4.92
C GLU A 131 -12.78 -12.39 -6.22
N VAL A 132 -12.99 -11.20 -6.77
CA VAL A 132 -13.65 -11.03 -8.06
C VAL A 132 -12.87 -11.76 -9.17
N LEU A 133 -11.55 -11.58 -9.22
CA LEU A 133 -10.66 -12.26 -10.16
C LEU A 133 -10.74 -13.79 -10.07
N ALA A 134 -10.80 -14.33 -8.85
CA ALA A 134 -10.94 -15.77 -8.61
C ALA A 134 -12.25 -16.33 -9.18
N GLY A 135 -13.36 -15.59 -9.10
CA GLY A 135 -14.62 -15.93 -9.74
C GLY A 135 -14.52 -16.05 -11.26
N HIS A 136 -13.49 -15.47 -11.87
CA HIS A 136 -13.18 -15.52 -13.31
C HIS A 136 -11.95 -16.38 -13.65
N GLY A 137 -11.51 -17.23 -12.70
CA GLY A 137 -10.42 -18.17 -12.91
C GLY A 137 -9.01 -17.55 -12.87
N VAL A 138 -8.85 -16.35 -12.32
CA VAL A 138 -7.56 -15.67 -12.13
C VAL A 138 -7.13 -15.74 -10.68
N SER A 139 -5.94 -16.29 -10.42
CA SER A 139 -5.35 -16.45 -9.08
C SER A 139 -4.41 -15.28 -8.78
N ALA A 140 -4.91 -14.26 -8.11
CA ALA A 140 -4.12 -13.08 -7.75
C ALA A 140 -3.46 -13.24 -6.38
N GLU A 141 -2.14 -12.98 -6.31
CA GLU A 141 -1.39 -12.87 -5.06
C GLU A 141 -1.42 -11.43 -4.56
N VAL A 142 -1.81 -11.24 -3.31
CA VAL A 142 -1.81 -9.93 -2.66
C VAL A 142 -0.66 -9.83 -1.67
N VAL A 143 0.25 -8.91 -1.92
CA VAL A 143 1.41 -8.59 -1.09
C VAL A 143 1.12 -7.32 -0.30
N ASP A 144 1.00 -7.45 1.01
CA ASP A 144 0.93 -6.33 1.94
C ASP A 144 2.34 -5.99 2.42
N VAL A 145 2.81 -4.81 2.09
CA VAL A 145 4.17 -4.37 2.44
C VAL A 145 4.31 -3.94 3.89
N ARG A 146 3.22 -3.59 4.60
CA ARG A 146 3.19 -3.11 5.99
C ARG A 146 4.05 -1.88 6.27
N SER A 147 5.24 -1.82 5.70
CA SER A 147 6.15 -0.68 5.82
C SER A 147 6.61 -0.16 4.47
N ILE A 148 6.57 1.15 4.33
CA ILE A 148 7.03 1.87 3.13
C ILE A 148 8.56 2.03 3.17
N ARG A 149 9.10 2.17 4.39
CA ARG A 149 10.54 2.26 4.64
C ARG A 149 10.89 1.67 6.02
N PRO A 150 11.78 0.67 6.07
CA PRO A 150 12.33 -0.07 4.93
C PRO A 150 11.24 -0.86 4.19
N LEU A 151 11.41 -1.07 2.89
CA LEU A 151 10.52 -1.90 2.05
C LEU A 151 11.04 -3.34 2.03
N ASP A 152 10.16 -4.33 1.89
CA ASP A 152 10.55 -5.73 1.71
C ASP A 152 10.71 -6.05 0.21
N ASP A 153 11.79 -5.53 -0.37
CA ASP A 153 12.12 -5.69 -1.79
C ASP A 153 12.18 -7.17 -2.21
N ALA A 154 12.72 -8.01 -1.32
CA ALA A 154 12.86 -9.43 -1.59
C ALA A 154 11.49 -10.11 -1.79
N MET A 155 10.54 -9.89 -0.88
CA MET A 155 9.19 -10.45 -0.99
C MET A 155 8.48 -9.99 -2.25
N ILE A 156 8.58 -8.70 -2.59
CA ILE A 156 8.00 -8.15 -3.82
C ILE A 156 8.59 -8.84 -5.05
N CYS A 157 9.91 -8.93 -5.12
CA CYS A 157 10.61 -9.56 -6.24
C CYS A 157 10.30 -11.05 -6.35
N GLU A 158 10.24 -11.79 -5.25
CA GLU A 158 9.87 -13.21 -5.22
C GLU A 158 8.45 -13.44 -5.74
N SER A 159 7.49 -12.62 -5.30
CA SER A 159 6.10 -12.69 -5.79
C SER A 159 6.01 -12.41 -7.29
N VAL A 160 6.66 -11.35 -7.77
CA VAL A 160 6.66 -11.00 -9.20
C VAL A 160 7.41 -12.05 -10.03
N ALA A 161 8.51 -12.61 -9.51
CA ALA A 161 9.23 -13.68 -10.21
C ALA A 161 8.36 -14.94 -10.38
N LYS A 162 7.48 -15.23 -9.43
CA LYS A 162 6.51 -16.34 -9.50
C LYS A 162 5.41 -16.07 -10.53
N THR A 163 4.74 -14.91 -10.44
CA THR A 163 3.53 -14.62 -11.22
C THR A 163 3.81 -14.05 -12.62
N GLY A 164 4.89 -13.32 -12.78
CA GLY A 164 5.26 -12.63 -14.02
C GLY A 164 4.50 -11.34 -14.31
N HIS A 165 3.57 -10.94 -13.47
CA HIS A 165 2.70 -9.78 -13.68
C HIS A 165 2.61 -8.94 -12.42
N LEU A 166 2.61 -7.60 -12.56
CA LEU A 166 2.58 -6.69 -11.43
C LEU A 166 1.55 -5.56 -11.61
N VAL A 167 0.67 -5.45 -10.62
CA VAL A 167 -0.15 -4.28 -10.35
C VAL A 167 0.24 -3.72 -8.99
N VAL A 168 0.40 -2.40 -8.88
CA VAL A 168 0.65 -1.72 -7.60
C VAL A 168 -0.52 -0.81 -7.27
N ALA A 169 -1.16 -1.05 -6.13
CA ALA A 169 -2.30 -0.29 -5.66
C ALA A 169 -1.88 0.67 -4.53
N ASP A 170 -2.09 1.97 -4.72
CA ASP A 170 -1.58 3.02 -3.83
C ASP A 170 -2.61 4.15 -3.67
N THR A 171 -2.83 4.59 -2.45
CA THR A 171 -3.66 5.76 -2.16
C THR A 171 -2.94 7.09 -2.37
N SER A 172 -1.63 7.09 -2.62
CA SER A 172 -0.87 8.28 -3.01
C SER A 172 -0.84 8.46 -4.53
N TRP A 173 -0.41 9.64 -4.98
CA TRP A 173 -0.28 9.92 -6.41
C TRP A 173 0.80 9.05 -7.07
N ALA A 174 0.62 8.75 -8.36
CA ALA A 174 1.56 7.93 -9.13
C ALA A 174 2.97 8.54 -9.23
N ARG A 175 3.05 9.87 -9.34
CA ARG A 175 4.33 10.56 -9.48
C ARG A 175 5.03 10.62 -8.13
N TYR A 176 6.28 10.12 -8.09
CA TYR A 176 7.10 10.07 -6.86
C TYR A 176 6.40 9.33 -5.70
N GLY A 177 5.38 8.52 -6.00
CA GLY A 177 4.60 7.74 -5.04
C GLY A 177 5.26 6.40 -4.71
N PHE A 178 4.73 5.72 -3.69
CA PHE A 178 5.11 4.36 -3.31
C PHE A 178 5.06 3.40 -4.51
N SER A 179 4.03 3.51 -5.36
CA SER A 179 3.89 2.68 -6.55
C SER A 179 5.02 2.88 -7.58
N ALA A 180 5.67 4.03 -7.60
CA ALA A 180 6.82 4.26 -8.46
C ALA A 180 8.07 3.56 -7.93
N GLU A 181 8.27 3.55 -6.62
CA GLU A 181 9.37 2.82 -5.97
C GLU A 181 9.25 1.31 -6.18
N VAL A 182 8.07 0.73 -5.95
CA VAL A 182 7.83 -0.70 -6.19
C VAL A 182 8.14 -1.09 -7.64
N ALA A 183 7.69 -0.27 -8.60
CA ALA A 183 7.99 -0.50 -10.01
C ALA A 183 9.49 -0.44 -10.32
N ALA A 184 10.22 0.50 -9.69
CA ALA A 184 11.67 0.62 -9.83
C ALA A 184 12.39 -0.59 -9.23
N VAL A 185 12.04 -1.00 -8.00
CA VAL A 185 12.60 -2.18 -7.33
C VAL A 185 12.49 -3.44 -8.22
N VAL A 186 11.32 -3.68 -8.81
CA VAL A 186 11.11 -4.83 -9.70
C VAL A 186 11.91 -4.70 -10.99
N ALA A 187 11.93 -3.50 -11.59
CA ALA A 187 12.67 -3.26 -12.83
C ALA A 187 14.19 -3.37 -12.66
N GLU A 188 14.71 -3.06 -11.48
CA GLU A 188 16.14 -3.15 -11.17
C GLU A 188 16.58 -4.57 -10.81
N ASN A 189 15.72 -5.34 -10.11
CA ASN A 189 16.11 -6.62 -9.54
C ASN A 189 15.65 -7.84 -10.35
N VAL A 190 14.43 -7.79 -10.92
CA VAL A 190 13.83 -8.95 -11.65
C VAL A 190 13.15 -8.54 -12.96
N PRO A 191 13.76 -7.67 -13.81
CA PRO A 191 13.11 -7.16 -15.02
C PRO A 191 12.72 -8.28 -15.98
N GLN A 192 13.48 -9.36 -16.02
CA GLN A 192 13.24 -10.52 -16.89
C GLN A 192 12.00 -11.34 -16.47
N ALA A 193 11.49 -11.16 -15.26
CA ALA A 193 10.30 -11.85 -14.82
C ALA A 193 9.01 -11.21 -15.38
N LEU A 194 9.06 -9.93 -15.70
CA LEU A 194 7.89 -9.20 -16.19
C LEU A 194 7.47 -9.63 -17.60
N ARG A 195 6.24 -10.13 -17.71
CA ARG A 195 5.62 -10.56 -18.99
C ARG A 195 4.72 -9.48 -19.59
N ALA A 196 4.43 -8.42 -18.84
CA ALA A 196 3.64 -7.27 -19.25
C ALA A 196 4.15 -6.00 -18.55
N PRO A 197 3.83 -4.80 -19.07
CA PRO A 197 4.13 -3.55 -18.39
C PRO A 197 3.49 -3.49 -16.99
N VAL A 198 4.23 -2.97 -16.00
CA VAL A 198 3.71 -2.71 -14.66
C VAL A 198 2.56 -1.70 -14.73
N ARG A 199 1.45 -2.00 -14.08
CA ARG A 199 0.35 -1.05 -13.92
C ARG A 199 0.28 -0.52 -12.50
N ARG A 200 -0.02 0.77 -12.38
CA ARG A 200 -0.17 1.45 -11.10
C ARG A 200 -1.59 1.99 -10.98
N VAL A 201 -2.30 1.53 -9.97
CA VAL A 201 -3.66 1.96 -9.62
C VAL A 201 -3.55 3.01 -8.52
N THR A 202 -3.78 4.26 -8.87
CA THR A 202 -3.56 5.43 -8.00
C THR A 202 -4.63 6.48 -8.25
N PRO A 203 -4.83 7.44 -7.34
CA PRO A 203 -5.63 8.62 -7.62
C PRO A 203 -5.10 9.40 -8.84
N PRO A 204 -5.96 10.17 -9.54
CA PRO A 204 -5.52 11.09 -10.59
C PRO A 204 -4.60 12.18 -10.03
N ASP A 205 -3.76 12.77 -10.90
CA ASP A 205 -2.74 13.78 -10.53
C ASP A 205 -3.38 15.16 -10.26
N CYS A 206 -4.25 15.21 -9.25
CA CYS A 206 -4.92 16.42 -8.77
C CYS A 206 -5.23 16.30 -7.26
N PRO A 207 -5.54 17.40 -6.56
CA PRO A 207 -6.00 17.34 -5.18
C PRO A 207 -7.34 16.61 -5.03
N ALA A 208 -7.56 15.99 -3.86
CA ALA A 208 -8.81 15.30 -3.56
C ALA A 208 -10.01 16.27 -3.60
N PRO A 209 -11.10 15.92 -4.29
CA PRO A 209 -12.31 16.74 -4.34
C PRO A 209 -13.12 16.65 -3.03
N VAL A 210 -14.07 17.56 -2.87
CA VAL A 210 -14.96 17.63 -1.69
C VAL A 210 -16.27 16.88 -1.93
N SER A 211 -16.81 16.95 -3.16
CA SER A 211 -18.11 16.37 -3.45
C SER A 211 -18.06 14.85 -3.52
N TRP A 212 -19.02 14.19 -2.90
CA TRP A 212 -19.09 12.73 -2.80
C TRP A 212 -18.93 11.98 -4.14
N PRO A 213 -19.64 12.35 -5.24
CA PRO A 213 -19.46 11.64 -6.50
C PRO A 213 -18.05 11.77 -7.08
N LEU A 214 -17.44 12.95 -6.94
CA LEU A 214 -16.08 13.17 -7.40
C LEU A 214 -15.05 12.49 -6.49
N GLU A 215 -15.28 12.44 -5.19
CA GLU A 215 -14.41 11.75 -4.24
C GLU A 215 -14.41 10.23 -4.49
N ASN A 216 -15.55 9.65 -4.85
CA ASN A 216 -15.62 8.24 -5.23
C ASN A 216 -14.87 7.96 -6.55
N ALA A 217 -15.00 8.82 -7.55
CA ALA A 217 -14.25 8.71 -8.80
C ALA A 217 -12.74 8.98 -8.64
N PHE A 218 -12.35 9.74 -7.62
CA PHE A 218 -10.96 10.07 -7.33
C PHE A 218 -10.21 8.92 -6.66
N ASN A 219 -10.84 8.23 -5.71
CA ASN A 219 -10.17 7.19 -4.93
C ASN A 219 -10.17 5.85 -5.68
N PRO A 220 -9.02 5.21 -5.86
CA PRO A 220 -8.96 3.87 -6.41
C PRO A 220 -9.59 2.85 -5.44
N GLY A 221 -10.17 1.78 -5.99
CA GLY A 221 -10.78 0.71 -5.23
C GLY A 221 -10.67 -0.64 -5.95
N ALA A 222 -11.36 -1.65 -5.44
CA ALA A 222 -11.30 -3.02 -5.93
C ALA A 222 -11.63 -3.14 -7.42
N GLU A 223 -12.63 -2.37 -7.91
CA GLU A 223 -13.00 -2.33 -9.33
C GLU A 223 -11.81 -1.88 -10.21
N THR A 224 -11.16 -0.77 -9.85
CA THR A 224 -10.03 -0.25 -10.64
C THR A 224 -8.82 -1.19 -10.60
N ILE A 225 -8.60 -1.89 -9.48
CA ILE A 225 -7.57 -2.92 -9.35
C ILE A 225 -7.90 -4.13 -10.23
N THR A 226 -9.13 -4.64 -10.17
CA THR A 226 -9.60 -5.76 -11.01
C THR A 226 -9.38 -5.46 -12.49
N ARG A 227 -9.83 -4.29 -12.95
CA ARG A 227 -9.65 -3.83 -14.33
C ARG A 227 -8.16 -3.79 -14.72
N ALA A 228 -7.31 -3.22 -13.88
CA ALA A 228 -5.87 -3.14 -14.13
C ALA A 228 -5.22 -4.54 -14.22
N CYS A 229 -5.64 -5.48 -13.38
CA CYS A 229 -5.17 -6.86 -13.42
C CYS A 229 -5.54 -7.54 -14.75
N LEU A 230 -6.80 -7.44 -15.16
CA LEU A 230 -7.27 -8.03 -16.42
C LEU A 230 -6.58 -7.42 -17.65
N GLU A 231 -6.40 -6.11 -17.68
CA GLU A 231 -5.66 -5.44 -18.73
C GLU A 231 -4.18 -5.85 -18.78
N THR A 232 -3.55 -6.10 -17.61
CA THR A 232 -2.18 -6.59 -17.53
C THR A 232 -2.08 -7.98 -18.13
N LEU A 233 -2.97 -8.89 -17.75
CA LEU A 233 -3.00 -10.27 -18.25
C LEU A 233 -3.33 -10.35 -19.76
N ARG A 234 -4.25 -9.50 -20.25
CA ARG A 234 -4.55 -9.39 -21.69
C ARG A 234 -3.32 -8.95 -22.50
N SER A 235 -2.55 -8.02 -21.98
CA SER A 235 -1.33 -7.55 -22.64
C SER A 235 -0.30 -8.65 -22.83
N ALA A 236 -0.31 -9.69 -21.98
CA ALA A 236 0.61 -10.81 -22.02
C ALA A 236 0.13 -11.99 -22.85
N GLN A 237 -1.18 -12.28 -22.90
CA GLN A 237 -1.72 -13.56 -23.38
C GLN A 237 -2.73 -13.47 -24.53
N GLY A 238 -3.16 -12.28 -24.94
CA GLY A 238 -4.06 -12.10 -26.10
C GLY A 238 -5.54 -12.45 -25.89
N SER A 239 -5.93 -13.12 -24.81
CA SER A 239 -7.34 -13.38 -24.48
C SER A 239 -7.56 -13.66 -23.00
N VAL A 240 -8.12 -12.73 -22.28
CA VAL A 240 -8.70 -12.92 -20.93
C VAL A 240 -10.22 -12.84 -21.07
N PRO A 241 -11.02 -13.59 -20.31
CA PRO A 241 -12.48 -13.52 -20.35
C PRO A 241 -12.96 -12.07 -20.23
N GLU A 242 -13.94 -11.67 -21.04
CA GLU A 242 -14.65 -10.41 -20.82
C GLU A 242 -15.46 -10.54 -19.53
N ILE A 243 -15.18 -9.68 -18.55
CA ILE A 243 -16.04 -9.49 -17.40
C ILE A 243 -17.04 -8.41 -17.81
N GLU A 244 -18.28 -8.82 -18.07
CA GLU A 244 -19.29 -7.91 -18.60
C GLU A 244 -19.75 -6.87 -17.57
N ASP A 245 -19.68 -7.12 -16.25
CA ASP A 245 -20.16 -6.18 -15.24
C ASP A 245 -19.39 -6.24 -13.92
N VAL A 246 -18.27 -5.54 -13.82
CA VAL A 246 -17.62 -5.25 -12.51
C VAL A 246 -18.49 -4.28 -11.69
N GLU A 247 -19.31 -3.45 -12.34
CA GLU A 247 -20.22 -2.50 -11.68
C GLU A 247 -21.29 -3.20 -10.84
N ASP A 248 -21.84 -4.33 -11.28
CA ASP A 248 -22.88 -5.07 -10.55
C ASP A 248 -22.34 -5.78 -9.30
N VAL A 249 -21.10 -6.25 -9.33
CA VAL A 249 -20.45 -6.91 -8.19
C VAL A 249 -20.15 -5.90 -7.07
N MET A 250 -19.86 -4.66 -7.46
CA MET A 250 -19.53 -3.58 -6.52
C MET A 250 -20.75 -2.77 -6.06
N ALA A 251 -21.90 -2.91 -6.72
CA ALA A 251 -23.14 -2.20 -6.35
C ALA A 251 -23.66 -2.52 -4.93
N GLY A 252 -23.25 -3.67 -4.37
CA GLY A 252 -23.56 -4.08 -3.00
C GLY A 252 -22.56 -3.62 -1.95
N PHE A 253 -21.40 -3.05 -2.38
CA PHE A 253 -20.39 -2.56 -1.46
C PHE A 253 -20.73 -1.14 -0.99
N ILE A 254 -21.51 -1.05 0.05
CA ILE A 254 -21.59 0.16 0.87
C ILE A 254 -20.34 0.11 1.75
N GLY A 255 -19.35 0.92 1.44
CA GLY A 255 -18.20 1.10 2.31
C GLY A 255 -18.64 1.38 3.74
N PRO A 256 -17.75 1.25 4.74
CA PRO A 256 -18.10 1.37 6.15
C PRO A 256 -18.71 2.73 6.56
N TYR A 257 -19.07 3.57 5.60
CA TYR A 257 -19.72 4.87 5.82
C TYR A 257 -20.71 5.22 4.71
#